data_8e1570c60d0fe54136028603f940ca9b
#
_entry.id   8e1570c60d0fe54136028603f940ca9b
#
_cell.length_a   1.000
_cell.length_b   1.000
_cell.length_c   1.000
_cell.angle_alpha   90.00
_cell.angle_beta   90.00
_cell.angle_gamma   90.00
#
_symmetry.space_group_name_H-M   'P 1'
#
loop_
_entity.id
_entity.type
_entity.pdbx_description
1 polymer ?
#
loop_
_entity_poly.entity_id
_entity_poly.type
_entity_poly.pdbx_seq_one_letter_code
_entity_poly.pdbx_strand_id
1 'polypeptide(L)'
;MPPKEDPEITALKKELNDLVTKIKDEQKKAADCTLQEKCSDMGDVPKVRISTKKFLKGHINKVNSVHFAGDSRHCVTGSLDGKLIIWDTWTGNKVQVIPLRSAWVMSVAYADSGNFVACGGMDNMCTVYDLNNRDAQGNAKIVRELMGYEGFLSSCRFLDDTHIITGSGDLKICVWDLQAGKKTSEFDAHAGDVVSISMSADKNTYVTGSVDRTCKLWDVRESTPKQTFFGHEADVNSVCYHPSGFGFATGSEDKTARLFDFRSDQQIGHYEPPNKSSGFTSCALSLSGRYILCGSDDNNIHIWDTMKGQHNGALSGHENRITSICMAPNGMALASCSWDQNVRVWV
;
A
#
# COMPACT_ATOMS: atom_id res chain seq x y z
N MET A 1 -9.28 17.33 35.19
CA MET A 1 -8.69 18.38 34.36
C MET A 1 -7.71 17.67 33.44
N PRO A 2 -7.73 17.90 32.12
CA PRO A 2 -6.69 17.35 31.26
C PRO A 2 -5.31 17.89 31.72
N PRO A 3 -4.24 17.11 31.61
CA PRO A 3 -2.91 17.57 31.99
C PRO A 3 -2.56 18.82 31.16
N LYS A 4 -2.03 19.85 31.81
CA LYS A 4 -1.52 21.05 31.11
C LYS A 4 -0.40 20.59 30.20
N GLU A 5 -0.54 20.82 28.89
CA GLU A 5 0.56 20.58 27.96
C GLU A 5 1.78 21.42 28.39
N ASP A 6 2.94 20.79 28.29
CA ASP A 6 4.21 21.42 28.57
C ASP A 6 4.36 22.65 27.65
N PRO A 7 4.65 23.85 28.19
CA PRO A 7 4.82 25.08 27.40
C PRO A 7 5.88 24.93 26.30
N GLU A 8 6.90 24.11 26.53
CA GLU A 8 7.95 23.82 25.54
C GLU A 8 7.39 23.03 24.34
N ILE A 9 6.55 22.02 24.58
CA ILE A 9 5.86 21.25 23.53
C ILE A 9 4.93 22.17 22.73
N THR A 10 4.23 23.08 23.39
CA THR A 10 3.33 24.03 22.71
C THR A 10 4.11 25.00 21.82
N ALA A 11 5.27 25.47 22.27
CA ALA A 11 6.15 26.32 21.47
C ALA A 11 6.71 25.61 20.24
N LEU A 12 7.17 24.36 20.40
CA LEU A 12 7.68 23.53 19.29
C LEU A 12 6.58 23.21 18.27
N LYS A 13 5.36 22.91 18.72
CA LYS A 13 4.21 22.70 17.81
C LYS A 13 3.89 23.96 16.99
N LYS A 14 4.01 25.14 17.60
CA LYS A 14 3.80 26.41 16.89
C LYS A 14 4.89 26.64 15.87
N GLU A 15 6.14 26.46 16.23
CA GLU A 15 7.29 26.60 15.33
C GLU A 15 7.19 25.64 14.13
N LEU A 16 6.79 24.39 14.38
CA LEU A 16 6.54 23.40 13.33
C LEU A 16 5.47 23.90 12.34
N ASN A 17 4.34 24.39 12.83
CA ASN A 17 3.26 24.91 12.00
C ASN A 17 3.71 26.14 11.18
N ASP A 18 4.49 27.02 11.77
CA ASP A 18 5.03 28.20 11.10
C ASP A 18 6.00 27.80 9.98
N LEU A 19 6.85 26.79 10.22
CA LEU A 19 7.77 26.24 9.22
C LEU A 19 7.02 25.54 8.08
N VAL A 20 6.03 24.73 8.39
CA VAL A 20 5.17 24.07 7.37
C VAL A 20 4.45 25.11 6.50
N THR A 21 3.98 26.20 7.11
CA THR A 21 3.32 27.29 6.36
C THR A 21 4.32 27.99 5.43
N LYS A 22 5.53 28.31 5.91
CA LYS A 22 6.59 28.88 5.09
C LYS A 22 6.97 27.98 3.90
N ILE A 23 7.11 26.68 4.13
CA ILE A 23 7.38 25.70 3.05
C ILE A 23 6.28 25.75 1.99
N LYS A 24 5.01 25.72 2.41
CA LYS A 24 3.86 25.79 1.47
C LYS A 24 3.83 27.10 0.68
N ASP A 25 4.19 28.21 1.30
CA ASP A 25 4.22 29.52 0.64
C ASP A 25 5.37 29.60 -0.39
N GLU A 26 6.54 29.07 -0.08
CA GLU A 26 7.66 28.99 -1.03
C GLU A 26 7.36 28.02 -2.17
N GLN A 27 6.73 26.86 -1.90
CA GLN A 27 6.26 25.94 -2.93
C GLN A 27 5.28 26.60 -3.89
N LYS A 28 4.31 27.39 -3.38
CA LYS A 28 3.37 28.14 -4.23
C LYS A 28 4.07 29.18 -5.11
N LYS A 29 5.12 29.84 -4.62
CA LYS A 29 5.89 30.80 -5.42
C LYS A 29 6.71 30.13 -6.51
N ALA A 30 7.19 28.89 -6.27
CA ALA A 30 7.96 28.10 -7.21
C ALA A 30 7.09 27.39 -8.27
N ALA A 31 5.78 27.25 -8.02
CA ALA A 31 4.86 26.57 -8.92
C ALA A 31 4.51 27.46 -10.12
N ASP A 32 4.94 27.06 -11.32
CA ASP A 32 4.66 27.78 -12.59
C ASP A 32 3.22 27.55 -13.05
N CYS A 33 2.75 26.30 -12.94
CA CYS A 33 1.45 25.85 -13.42
C CYS A 33 1.08 24.50 -12.80
N THR A 34 -0.19 24.16 -12.84
CA THR A 34 -0.68 22.84 -12.42
C THR A 34 -0.42 21.77 -13.48
N LEU A 35 -0.38 20.49 -13.07
CA LEU A 35 -0.28 19.36 -13.99
C LEU A 35 -1.43 19.36 -15.00
N GLN A 36 -2.64 19.71 -14.57
CA GLN A 36 -3.83 19.77 -15.40
C GLN A 36 -3.73 20.85 -16.47
N GLU A 37 -3.18 22.03 -16.15
CA GLU A 37 -2.94 23.12 -17.13
C GLU A 37 -1.91 22.68 -18.18
N LYS A 38 -0.81 22.05 -17.78
CA LYS A 38 0.21 21.53 -18.72
C LYS A 38 -0.33 20.43 -19.61
N CYS A 39 -1.29 19.65 -19.13
CA CYS A 39 -1.87 18.53 -19.87
C CYS A 39 -3.20 18.88 -20.56
N SER A 40 -3.58 20.16 -20.62
CA SER A 40 -4.83 20.62 -21.24
C SER A 40 -5.00 20.16 -22.70
N ASP A 41 -3.90 20.18 -23.47
CA ASP A 41 -3.88 19.82 -24.88
C ASP A 41 -3.81 18.31 -25.15
N MET A 42 -3.65 17.50 -24.09
CA MET A 42 -3.64 16.05 -24.24
C MET A 42 -5.05 15.54 -24.54
N GLY A 43 -5.14 14.58 -25.47
CA GLY A 43 -6.40 13.90 -25.79
C GLY A 43 -7.02 13.24 -24.55
N ASP A 44 -8.34 13.19 -24.50
CA ASP A 44 -9.07 12.48 -23.45
C ASP A 44 -8.79 11.00 -23.52
N VAL A 45 -8.60 10.38 -22.34
CA VAL A 45 -8.52 8.92 -22.28
C VAL A 45 -9.90 8.32 -22.47
N PRO A 46 -10.01 7.18 -23.18
CA PRO A 46 -11.27 6.49 -23.29
C PRO A 46 -11.76 6.05 -21.91
N LYS A 47 -13.07 5.97 -21.73
CA LYS A 47 -13.63 5.39 -20.50
C LYS A 47 -13.08 3.99 -20.32
N VAL A 48 -12.54 3.76 -19.13
CA VAL A 48 -12.00 2.45 -18.75
C VAL A 48 -13.17 1.46 -18.71
N ARG A 49 -13.10 0.42 -19.55
CA ARG A 49 -14.09 -0.66 -19.61
C ARG A 49 -13.49 -1.93 -19.03
N ILE A 50 -13.32 -1.94 -17.72
CA ILE A 50 -12.83 -3.10 -16.98
C ILE A 50 -14.02 -3.82 -16.36
N SER A 51 -14.02 -5.14 -16.45
CA SER A 51 -15.06 -5.99 -15.86
C SER A 51 -14.44 -7.09 -14.99
N THR A 52 -15.23 -7.64 -14.05
CA THR A 52 -14.78 -8.79 -13.28
C THR A 52 -14.59 -10.00 -14.20
N LYS A 53 -13.35 -10.44 -14.38
CA LYS A 53 -13.00 -11.60 -15.19
C LYS A 53 -13.04 -12.89 -14.39
N LYS A 54 -12.60 -12.85 -13.13
CA LYS A 54 -12.59 -14.00 -12.24
C LYS A 54 -13.10 -13.62 -10.86
N PHE A 55 -13.78 -14.56 -10.27
CA PHE A 55 -14.30 -14.53 -8.92
C PHE A 55 -13.58 -15.61 -8.11
N LEU A 56 -12.68 -15.22 -7.23
CA LEU A 56 -11.87 -16.15 -6.46
C LEU A 56 -12.58 -16.40 -5.12
N LYS A 57 -13.43 -17.42 -5.11
CA LYS A 57 -14.22 -17.82 -3.93
C LYS A 57 -13.52 -18.89 -3.12
N GLY A 58 -13.48 -18.69 -1.81
CA GLY A 58 -12.95 -19.73 -0.93
C GLY A 58 -12.43 -19.32 0.40
N HIS A 59 -12.31 -18.01 0.68
CA HIS A 59 -12.24 -17.51 2.04
C HIS A 59 -13.64 -17.55 2.68
N ILE A 60 -13.67 -17.71 4.00
CA ILE A 60 -14.92 -17.79 4.79
C ILE A 60 -15.06 -16.63 5.77
N ASN A 61 -14.14 -15.66 5.71
CA ASN A 61 -14.15 -14.44 6.50
C ASN A 61 -13.56 -13.30 5.67
N LYS A 62 -13.54 -12.08 6.20
CA LYS A 62 -13.01 -10.87 5.59
C LYS A 62 -11.62 -11.07 5.02
N VAL A 63 -11.41 -10.65 3.77
CA VAL A 63 -10.08 -10.67 3.13
C VAL A 63 -9.46 -9.29 3.29
N ASN A 64 -8.29 -9.21 3.91
CA ASN A 64 -7.68 -7.93 4.25
C ASN A 64 -6.61 -7.47 3.26
N SER A 65 -5.89 -8.39 2.65
CA SER A 65 -4.75 -8.02 1.80
C SER A 65 -4.61 -8.96 0.62
N VAL A 66 -4.15 -8.41 -0.52
CA VAL A 66 -3.84 -9.14 -1.75
C VAL A 66 -2.53 -8.64 -2.34
N HIS A 67 -1.71 -9.54 -2.87
CA HIS A 67 -0.48 -9.19 -3.57
C HIS A 67 -0.21 -10.16 -4.72
N PHE A 68 0.20 -9.63 -5.90
CA PHE A 68 0.60 -10.46 -7.04
C PHE A 68 2.03 -10.94 -6.90
N ALA A 69 2.30 -12.10 -7.48
CA ALA A 69 3.66 -12.57 -7.77
C ALA A 69 4.25 -11.82 -8.97
N GLY A 70 5.57 -11.85 -9.13
CA GLY A 70 6.27 -11.25 -10.27
C GLY A 70 5.85 -11.81 -11.63
N ASP A 71 5.29 -13.03 -11.68
CA ASP A 71 4.81 -13.68 -12.90
C ASP A 71 3.47 -13.11 -13.43
N SER A 72 2.83 -12.19 -12.71
CA SER A 72 1.53 -11.58 -13.05
C SER A 72 0.37 -12.57 -13.19
N ARG A 73 0.57 -13.82 -12.78
CA ARG A 73 -0.41 -14.89 -12.86
C ARG A 73 -0.89 -15.34 -11.49
N HIS A 74 0.04 -15.50 -10.57
CA HIS A 74 -0.30 -15.94 -9.22
C HIS A 74 -0.52 -14.73 -8.30
N CYS A 75 -1.45 -14.85 -7.38
CA CYS A 75 -1.61 -13.88 -6.30
C CYS A 75 -1.84 -14.60 -4.97
N VAL A 76 -1.44 -13.94 -3.89
CA VAL A 76 -1.68 -14.38 -2.52
C VAL A 76 -2.71 -13.46 -1.87
N THR A 77 -3.60 -14.04 -1.09
CA THR A 77 -4.59 -13.31 -0.28
C THR A 77 -4.53 -13.75 1.16
N GLY A 78 -4.67 -12.80 2.07
CA GLY A 78 -4.73 -13.03 3.51
C GLY A 78 -6.09 -12.65 4.07
N SER A 79 -6.67 -13.54 4.88
CA SER A 79 -8.00 -13.38 5.43
C SER A 79 -8.03 -13.62 6.94
N LEU A 80 -9.03 -13.02 7.59
CA LEU A 80 -9.37 -13.25 9.00
C LEU A 80 -9.93 -14.67 9.26
N ASP A 81 -9.97 -15.54 8.25
CA ASP A 81 -10.23 -16.96 8.43
C ASP A 81 -8.99 -17.76 8.87
N GLY A 82 -7.86 -17.08 9.06
CA GLY A 82 -6.60 -17.70 9.46
C GLY A 82 -5.92 -18.47 8.33
N LYS A 83 -6.12 -18.06 7.08
CA LYS A 83 -5.52 -18.71 5.92
C LYS A 83 -4.91 -17.70 4.97
N LEU A 84 -3.78 -18.10 4.37
CA LEU A 84 -3.35 -17.56 3.09
C LEU A 84 -3.82 -18.50 1.99
N ILE A 85 -4.32 -17.93 0.91
CA ILE A 85 -4.65 -18.70 -0.30
C ILE A 85 -3.85 -18.13 -1.47
N ILE A 86 -3.16 -19.02 -2.15
CA ILE A 86 -2.49 -18.70 -3.42
C ILE A 86 -3.42 -19.13 -4.54
N TRP A 87 -3.64 -18.19 -5.46
CA TRP A 87 -4.56 -18.34 -6.57
C TRP A 87 -3.82 -18.26 -7.89
N ASP A 88 -4.26 -19.03 -8.86
CA ASP A 88 -4.00 -18.81 -10.28
C ASP A 88 -5.13 -17.92 -10.83
N THR A 89 -4.80 -16.65 -11.12
CA THR A 89 -5.79 -15.66 -11.56
C THR A 89 -6.35 -15.93 -12.96
N TRP A 90 -5.63 -16.69 -13.78
CA TRP A 90 -6.09 -17.06 -15.12
C TRP A 90 -7.16 -18.14 -15.08
N THR A 91 -6.94 -19.18 -14.29
CA THR A 91 -7.91 -20.26 -14.13
C THR A 91 -8.99 -19.94 -13.10
N GLY A 92 -8.67 -19.13 -12.09
CA GLY A 92 -9.50 -18.85 -10.93
C GLY A 92 -9.42 -19.92 -9.85
N ASN A 93 -8.48 -20.85 -9.96
CA ASN A 93 -8.34 -21.96 -9.04
C ASN A 93 -7.40 -21.64 -7.87
N LYS A 94 -7.63 -22.29 -6.74
CA LYS A 94 -6.68 -22.33 -5.63
C LYS A 94 -5.49 -23.19 -6.01
N VAL A 95 -4.29 -22.64 -5.91
CA VAL A 95 -3.03 -23.38 -6.09
C VAL A 95 -2.62 -24.02 -4.77
N GLN A 96 -2.71 -23.23 -3.69
CA GLN A 96 -2.31 -23.66 -2.37
C GLN A 96 -3.08 -22.92 -1.29
N VAL A 97 -3.34 -23.61 -0.18
CA VAL A 97 -3.90 -23.03 1.05
C VAL A 97 -2.90 -23.24 2.17
N ILE A 98 -2.54 -22.17 2.87
CA ILE A 98 -1.59 -22.19 3.98
C ILE A 98 -2.33 -21.81 5.25
N PRO A 99 -2.49 -22.73 6.20
CA PRO A 99 -3.08 -22.40 7.50
C PRO A 99 -2.10 -21.54 8.31
N LEU A 100 -2.61 -20.52 8.98
CA LEU A 100 -1.84 -19.60 9.79
C LEU A 100 -2.05 -19.90 11.27
N ARG A 101 -1.10 -19.49 12.09
CA ARG A 101 -1.21 -19.58 13.56
C ARG A 101 -2.17 -18.54 14.12
N SER A 102 -2.16 -17.35 13.54
CA SER A 102 -3.07 -16.25 13.88
C SER A 102 -4.06 -15.99 12.75
N ALA A 103 -5.31 -15.75 13.11
CA ALA A 103 -6.33 -15.34 12.15
C ALA A 103 -6.26 -13.85 11.78
N TRP A 104 -5.56 -13.04 12.56
CA TRP A 104 -5.56 -11.58 12.42
C TRP A 104 -4.49 -11.09 11.43
N VAL A 105 -4.62 -11.49 10.17
CA VAL A 105 -3.71 -11.08 9.09
C VAL A 105 -4.08 -9.70 8.60
N MET A 106 -3.11 -8.78 8.58
CA MET A 106 -3.27 -7.41 8.07
C MET A 106 -2.59 -7.21 6.73
N SER A 107 -1.45 -7.85 6.50
CA SER A 107 -0.66 -7.67 5.29
C SER A 107 -0.14 -8.99 4.76
N VAL A 108 -0.03 -9.05 3.43
CA VAL A 108 0.64 -10.15 2.74
C VAL A 108 1.59 -9.60 1.68
N ALA A 109 2.66 -10.35 1.43
CA ALA A 109 3.60 -10.08 0.35
C ALA A 109 3.92 -11.37 -0.40
N TYR A 110 4.05 -11.26 -1.70
CA TYR A 110 4.57 -12.31 -2.58
C TYR A 110 5.95 -11.88 -3.08
N ALA A 111 6.94 -12.74 -2.99
CA ALA A 111 8.25 -12.46 -3.57
C ALA A 111 8.17 -12.46 -5.10
N ASP A 112 8.94 -11.59 -5.74
CA ASP A 112 8.94 -11.47 -7.21
C ASP A 112 9.40 -12.77 -7.90
N SER A 113 10.25 -13.55 -7.23
CA SER A 113 10.69 -14.88 -7.70
C SER A 113 9.58 -15.93 -7.76
N GLY A 114 8.47 -15.70 -7.03
CA GLY A 114 7.40 -16.68 -6.88
C GLY A 114 7.68 -17.80 -5.88
N ASN A 115 8.80 -17.76 -5.17
CA ASN A 115 9.21 -18.83 -4.25
C ASN A 115 8.69 -18.66 -2.82
N PHE A 116 8.52 -17.41 -2.38
CA PHE A 116 8.19 -17.07 -1.00
C PHE A 116 6.95 -16.21 -0.89
N VAL A 117 6.22 -16.40 0.20
CA VAL A 117 5.17 -15.48 0.65
C VAL A 117 5.41 -15.13 2.11
N ALA A 118 5.07 -13.91 2.46
CA ALA A 118 5.12 -13.43 3.83
C ALA A 118 3.75 -12.92 4.26
N CYS A 119 3.47 -13.03 5.54
CA CYS A 119 2.30 -12.40 6.15
C CYS A 119 2.62 -11.90 7.54
N GLY A 120 1.82 -10.97 7.99
CA GLY A 120 1.86 -10.48 9.36
C GLY A 120 0.58 -9.76 9.74
N GLY A 121 0.42 -9.52 11.02
CA GLY A 121 -0.79 -8.89 11.53
C GLY A 121 -0.70 -8.58 13.02
N MET A 122 -1.82 -8.80 13.72
CA MET A 122 -1.96 -8.47 15.14
C MET A 122 -1.25 -9.45 16.09
N ASP A 123 -0.58 -10.47 15.55
CA ASP A 123 0.31 -11.33 16.30
C ASP A 123 1.71 -10.73 16.49
N ASN A 124 1.94 -9.52 15.99
CA ASN A 124 3.20 -8.78 16.07
C ASN A 124 4.39 -9.58 15.52
N MET A 125 4.14 -10.33 14.45
CA MET A 125 5.13 -11.23 13.88
C MET A 125 5.00 -11.23 12.34
N CYS A 126 6.15 -11.31 11.66
CA CYS A 126 6.17 -11.58 10.22
C CYS A 126 6.60 -13.03 9.98
N THR A 127 5.73 -13.81 9.36
CA THR A 127 6.01 -15.21 9.04
C THR A 127 6.25 -15.34 7.53
N VAL A 128 7.37 -15.98 7.17
CA VAL A 128 7.77 -16.22 5.77
C VAL A 128 7.66 -17.70 5.47
N TYR A 129 6.97 -18.02 4.38
CA TYR A 129 6.71 -19.40 3.90
C TYR A 129 7.45 -19.65 2.59
N ASP A 130 8.04 -20.82 2.45
CA ASP A 130 8.58 -21.36 1.20
C ASP A 130 7.48 -22.17 0.51
N LEU A 131 7.16 -21.81 -0.73
CA LEU A 131 6.10 -22.46 -1.50
C LEU A 131 6.55 -23.76 -2.19
N ASN A 132 7.85 -23.93 -2.37
CA ASN A 132 8.43 -25.10 -3.04
C ASN A 132 8.68 -26.26 -2.07
N ASN A 133 8.83 -25.96 -0.79
CA ASN A 133 9.06 -26.95 0.24
C ASN A 133 7.83 -27.16 1.13
N ARG A 134 7.62 -28.43 1.53
CA ARG A 134 6.50 -28.83 2.37
C ARG A 134 7.01 -29.29 3.74
N ASP A 135 6.18 -29.04 4.76
CA ASP A 135 6.36 -29.63 6.07
C ASP A 135 5.87 -31.09 6.11
N ALA A 136 6.01 -31.75 7.26
CA ALA A 136 5.56 -33.11 7.46
C ALA A 136 4.04 -33.32 7.27
N GLN A 137 3.24 -32.23 7.39
CA GLN A 137 1.81 -32.22 7.19
C GLN A 137 1.39 -31.88 5.75
N GLY A 138 2.37 -31.59 4.87
CA GLY A 138 2.13 -31.21 3.47
C GLY A 138 1.81 -29.73 3.25
N ASN A 139 1.90 -28.88 4.29
CA ASN A 139 1.73 -27.44 4.17
C ASN A 139 3.03 -26.77 3.69
N ALA A 140 2.94 -25.51 3.24
CA ALA A 140 4.13 -24.71 2.95
C ALA A 140 5.01 -24.59 4.18
N LYS A 141 6.31 -24.82 3.99
CA LYS A 141 7.27 -24.79 5.10
C LYS A 141 7.52 -23.37 5.57
N ILE A 142 7.44 -23.14 6.89
CA ILE A 142 7.87 -21.88 7.49
C ILE A 142 9.40 -21.78 7.40
N VAL A 143 9.88 -20.73 6.75
CA VAL A 143 11.32 -20.44 6.64
C VAL A 143 11.78 -19.60 7.82
N ARG A 144 11.02 -18.56 8.16
CA ARG A 144 11.33 -17.65 9.26
C ARG A 144 10.08 -17.14 9.93
N GLU A 145 10.22 -16.95 11.23
CA GLU A 145 9.31 -16.20 12.09
C GLU A 145 10.09 -15.01 12.64
N LEU A 146 9.78 -13.82 12.15
CA LEU A 146 10.48 -12.58 12.49
C LEU A 146 9.72 -11.91 13.63
N MET A 147 10.32 -11.94 14.82
CA MET A 147 9.73 -11.46 16.07
C MET A 147 10.46 -10.22 16.59
N GLY A 148 9.82 -9.49 17.49
CA GLY A 148 10.42 -8.33 18.15
C GLY A 148 9.83 -7.01 17.70
N TYR A 149 8.55 -7.04 17.29
CA TYR A 149 7.71 -5.86 17.14
C TYR A 149 6.90 -5.62 18.41
N GLU A 150 6.77 -4.36 18.81
CA GLU A 150 5.94 -3.96 19.96
C GLU A 150 4.49 -3.66 19.54
N GLY A 151 4.25 -3.46 18.25
CA GLY A 151 2.95 -3.24 17.63
C GLY A 151 2.61 -4.26 16.55
N PHE A 152 1.38 -4.17 16.02
CA PHE A 152 0.94 -5.05 14.94
C PHE A 152 1.72 -4.81 13.65
N LEU A 153 1.88 -5.85 12.84
CA LEU A 153 2.50 -5.73 11.53
C LEU A 153 1.47 -5.26 10.51
N SER A 154 1.64 -4.04 10.02
CA SER A 154 0.71 -3.39 9.09
C SER A 154 1.05 -3.65 7.62
N SER A 155 2.34 -3.71 7.30
CA SER A 155 2.80 -3.86 5.92
C SER A 155 4.11 -4.65 5.85
N CYS A 156 4.24 -5.47 4.82
CA CYS A 156 5.48 -6.17 4.51
C CYS A 156 5.72 -6.19 3.00
N ARG A 157 7.00 -6.10 2.56
CA ARG A 157 7.40 -6.17 1.15
C ARG A 157 8.77 -6.84 1.03
N PHE A 158 8.89 -7.76 0.08
CA PHE A 158 10.18 -8.35 -0.25
C PHE A 158 11.05 -7.35 -1.02
N LEU A 159 12.29 -7.20 -0.60
CA LEU A 159 13.34 -6.55 -1.38
C LEU A 159 13.86 -7.53 -2.43
N ASP A 160 14.23 -8.70 -1.96
CA ASP A 160 14.66 -9.86 -2.73
C ASP A 160 14.28 -11.15 -1.98
N ASP A 161 14.73 -12.31 -2.43
CA ASP A 161 14.44 -13.59 -1.77
C ASP A 161 15.14 -13.76 -0.40
N THR A 162 16.04 -12.85 -0.06
CA THR A 162 16.84 -12.89 1.18
C THR A 162 16.55 -11.76 2.14
N HIS A 163 15.86 -10.70 1.69
CA HIS A 163 15.55 -9.54 2.50
C HIS A 163 14.08 -9.14 2.41
N ILE A 164 13.52 -8.76 3.55
CA ILE A 164 12.16 -8.24 3.66
C ILE A 164 12.13 -6.96 4.50
N ILE A 165 11.34 -5.98 4.06
CA ILE A 165 11.06 -4.75 4.80
C ILE A 165 9.66 -4.83 5.39
N THR A 166 9.51 -4.36 6.61
CA THR A 166 8.27 -4.42 7.37
C THR A 166 7.99 -3.09 8.04
N GLY A 167 6.73 -2.69 8.06
CA GLY A 167 6.22 -1.56 8.82
C GLY A 167 5.28 -2.03 9.92
N SER A 168 5.32 -1.37 11.04
CA SER A 168 4.57 -1.76 12.22
C SER A 168 3.82 -0.60 12.88
N GLY A 169 2.80 -0.94 13.66
CA GLY A 169 2.09 -0.01 14.54
C GLY A 169 2.90 0.48 15.73
N ASP A 170 4.14 0.03 15.88
CA ASP A 170 5.11 0.59 16.83
C ASP A 170 5.92 1.76 16.25
N LEU A 171 5.46 2.39 15.16
CA LEU A 171 6.05 3.56 14.48
C LEU A 171 7.32 3.23 13.70
N LYS A 172 7.76 1.97 13.72
CA LYS A 172 9.07 1.54 13.22
C LYS A 172 9.00 0.91 11.83
N ILE A 173 10.13 1.00 11.15
CA ILE A 173 10.44 0.17 9.99
C ILE A 173 11.61 -0.73 10.34
N CYS A 174 11.49 -2.00 9.96
CA CYS A 174 12.54 -2.98 10.13
C CYS A 174 12.90 -3.59 8.77
N VAL A 175 14.20 -3.72 8.51
CA VAL A 175 14.73 -4.51 7.40
C VAL A 175 15.33 -5.78 7.98
N TRP A 176 15.00 -6.92 7.40
CA TRP A 176 15.41 -8.24 7.88
C TRP A 176 16.20 -9.00 6.84
N ASP A 177 17.23 -9.66 7.28
CA ASP A 177 17.91 -10.72 6.54
C ASP A 177 17.24 -12.07 6.88
N LEU A 178 16.62 -12.69 5.89
CA LEU A 178 15.91 -13.98 6.04
C LEU A 178 16.87 -15.16 6.19
N GLN A 179 18.10 -15.06 5.66
CA GLN A 179 19.09 -16.12 5.83
C GLN A 179 19.64 -16.14 7.26
N ALA A 180 20.05 -14.98 7.76
CA ALA A 180 20.55 -14.83 9.12
C ALA A 180 19.42 -14.86 10.16
N GLY A 181 18.18 -14.54 9.79
CA GLY A 181 17.04 -14.40 10.69
C GLY A 181 17.18 -13.23 11.67
N LYS A 182 17.84 -12.15 11.25
CA LYS A 182 18.16 -10.99 12.07
C LYS A 182 17.72 -9.69 11.44
N LYS A 183 17.42 -8.70 12.28
CA LYS A 183 17.21 -7.32 11.83
C LYS A 183 18.54 -6.77 11.29
N THR A 184 18.54 -6.28 10.07
CA THR A 184 19.66 -5.54 9.46
C THR A 184 19.60 -4.08 9.86
N SER A 185 18.38 -3.50 9.88
CA SER A 185 18.13 -2.15 10.39
C SER A 185 16.78 -2.05 11.07
N GLU A 186 16.68 -1.17 12.05
CA GLU A 186 15.46 -0.81 12.77
C GLU A 186 15.55 0.66 13.15
N PHE A 187 14.49 1.44 12.88
CA PHE A 187 14.46 2.86 13.20
C PHE A 187 13.03 3.38 13.31
N ASP A 188 12.86 4.44 14.09
CA ASP A 188 11.61 5.15 14.24
C ASP A 188 11.34 5.96 12.97
N ALA A 189 10.34 5.53 12.21
CA ALA A 189 10.07 6.07 10.89
C ALA A 189 9.09 7.24 10.94
N HIS A 190 8.06 7.12 11.74
CA HIS A 190 6.93 8.04 11.78
C HIS A 190 6.55 8.41 13.22
N ALA A 191 5.72 9.44 13.36
CA ALA A 191 5.13 9.82 14.65
C ALA A 191 3.79 9.08 14.93
N GLY A 192 3.31 8.28 13.98
CA GLY A 192 2.13 7.43 14.07
C GLY A 192 2.41 6.08 13.40
N ASP A 193 1.43 5.15 13.48
CA ASP A 193 1.55 3.82 12.91
C ASP A 193 1.96 3.88 11.44
N VAL A 194 2.93 3.05 11.04
CA VAL A 194 3.26 2.86 9.63
C VAL A 194 2.22 1.94 9.02
N VAL A 195 1.39 2.41 8.11
CA VAL A 195 0.26 1.62 7.57
C VAL A 195 0.60 0.92 6.26
N SER A 196 1.36 1.57 5.39
CA SER A 196 1.62 1.07 4.04
C SER A 196 3.05 1.34 3.61
N ILE A 197 3.62 0.38 2.88
CA ILE A 197 4.94 0.46 2.25
C ILE A 197 4.79 0.11 0.77
N SER A 198 5.40 0.91 -0.10
CA SER A 198 5.50 0.62 -1.53
C SER A 198 6.93 0.80 -2.01
N MET A 199 7.44 -0.21 -2.71
CA MET A 199 8.80 -0.25 -3.23
C MET A 199 8.89 0.40 -4.60
N SER A 200 10.04 1.02 -4.89
CA SER A 200 10.43 1.36 -6.27
C SER A 200 10.69 0.10 -7.11
N ALA A 201 10.64 0.23 -8.41
CA ALA A 201 10.90 -0.88 -9.31
C ALA A 201 12.33 -1.42 -9.20
N ASP A 202 13.30 -0.56 -8.88
CA ASP A 202 14.72 -0.91 -8.69
C ASP A 202 15.05 -1.42 -7.27
N LYS A 203 14.04 -1.42 -6.37
CA LYS A 203 14.16 -1.85 -4.97
C LYS A 203 15.16 -1.07 -4.11
N ASN A 204 15.67 0.07 -4.61
CA ASN A 204 16.62 0.90 -3.86
C ASN A 204 15.93 1.91 -2.94
N THR A 205 14.72 2.32 -3.30
CA THR A 205 13.94 3.29 -2.55
C THR A 205 12.53 2.78 -2.27
N TYR A 206 11.89 3.33 -1.26
CA TYR A 206 10.52 3.00 -0.92
C TYR A 206 9.80 4.21 -0.30
N VAL A 207 8.49 4.18 -0.36
CA VAL A 207 7.61 5.19 0.24
C VAL A 207 6.78 4.54 1.33
N THR A 208 6.56 5.28 2.40
CA THR A 208 5.68 4.87 3.51
C THR A 208 4.55 5.87 3.70
N GLY A 209 3.41 5.36 4.10
CA GLY A 209 2.26 6.14 4.54
C GLY A 209 1.90 5.79 5.98
N SER A 210 1.48 6.79 6.75
CA SER A 210 1.26 6.66 8.18
C SER A 210 -0.03 7.37 8.66
N VAL A 211 -0.49 6.96 9.83
CA VAL A 211 -1.55 7.61 10.63
C VAL A 211 -1.15 9.04 11.03
N ASP A 212 0.14 9.38 11.04
CA ASP A 212 0.61 10.74 11.27
C ASP A 212 0.29 11.73 10.13
N ARG A 213 -0.44 11.29 9.10
CA ARG A 213 -0.87 12.05 7.92
C ARG A 213 0.25 12.44 6.97
N THR A 214 1.44 11.88 7.15
CA THR A 214 2.59 12.13 6.29
C THR A 214 2.94 10.92 5.46
N CYS A 215 3.61 11.17 4.33
CA CYS A 215 4.31 10.16 3.56
C CYS A 215 5.80 10.48 3.56
N LYS A 216 6.63 9.47 3.56
CA LYS A 216 8.08 9.65 3.56
C LYS A 216 8.74 8.80 2.49
N LEU A 217 9.74 9.36 1.83
CA LEU A 217 10.61 8.67 0.88
C LEU A 217 11.90 8.25 1.59
N TRP A 218 12.29 7.00 1.38
CA TRP A 218 13.45 6.38 2.02
C TRP A 218 14.38 5.75 1.01
N ASP A 219 15.65 5.65 1.35
CA ASP A 219 16.61 4.75 0.72
C ASP A 219 16.79 3.52 1.62
N VAL A 220 16.81 2.32 1.02
CA VAL A 220 16.95 1.06 1.77
C VAL A 220 18.23 0.99 2.62
N ARG A 221 19.25 1.75 2.24
CA ARG A 221 20.56 1.79 2.89
C ARG A 221 20.66 2.79 4.02
N GLU A 222 19.65 3.68 4.15
CA GLU A 222 19.66 4.80 5.10
C GLU A 222 18.49 4.69 6.09
N SER A 223 18.71 5.10 7.32
CA SER A 223 17.68 5.13 8.37
C SER A 223 17.02 6.51 8.53
N THR A 224 17.38 7.48 7.68
CA THR A 224 16.78 8.81 7.66
C THR A 224 15.94 9.01 6.40
N PRO A 225 14.76 9.66 6.51
CA PRO A 225 13.95 9.91 5.35
C PRO A 225 14.64 10.90 4.40
N LYS A 226 14.62 10.62 3.11
CA LYS A 226 15.11 11.57 2.09
C LYS A 226 14.19 12.77 1.93
N GLN A 227 12.88 12.54 1.99
CA GLN A 227 11.86 13.56 1.85
C GLN A 227 10.65 13.21 2.71
N THR A 228 9.92 14.23 3.17
CA THR A 228 8.67 14.08 3.90
C THR A 228 7.59 14.92 3.23
N PHE A 229 6.49 14.27 2.85
CA PHE A 229 5.38 14.88 2.14
C PHE A 229 4.21 15.11 3.07
N PHE A 230 3.72 16.32 3.06
CA PHE A 230 2.58 16.78 3.84
C PHE A 230 1.40 17.09 2.93
N GLY A 231 0.21 17.16 3.52
CA GLY A 231 -0.98 17.60 2.81
C GLY A 231 -2.24 16.87 3.21
N HIS A 232 -2.17 15.57 3.51
CA HIS A 232 -3.33 14.83 4.00
C HIS A 232 -3.82 15.36 5.36
N GLU A 233 -5.15 15.33 5.54
CA GLU A 233 -5.82 15.81 6.76
C GLU A 233 -6.20 14.67 7.70
N ALA A 234 -6.13 13.42 7.22
CA ALA A 234 -6.35 12.20 8.00
C ALA A 234 -5.33 11.13 7.62
N ASP A 235 -5.50 9.92 8.14
CA ASP A 235 -4.61 8.78 8.00
C ASP A 235 -4.32 8.44 6.54
N VAL A 236 -3.06 8.18 6.20
CA VAL A 236 -2.67 7.68 4.88
C VAL A 236 -2.71 6.16 4.92
N ASN A 237 -3.80 5.60 4.40
CA ASN A 237 -4.06 4.16 4.44
C ASN A 237 -3.22 3.36 3.44
N SER A 238 -2.86 3.96 2.31
CA SER A 238 -2.14 3.26 1.26
C SER A 238 -1.24 4.20 0.46
N VAL A 239 -0.10 3.68 0.07
CA VAL A 239 0.83 4.34 -0.85
C VAL A 239 1.18 3.40 -2.00
N CYS A 240 1.37 3.95 -3.19
CA CYS A 240 1.77 3.21 -4.39
C CYS A 240 2.85 3.99 -5.14
N TYR A 241 4.01 3.39 -5.30
CA TYR A 241 5.14 3.99 -6.04
C TYR A 241 4.76 4.17 -7.52
N HIS A 242 5.08 5.32 -8.11
CA HIS A 242 4.76 5.58 -9.51
C HIS A 242 5.72 4.81 -10.42
N PRO A 243 5.23 4.17 -11.50
CA PRO A 243 6.07 3.37 -12.39
C PRO A 243 7.23 4.13 -13.03
N SER A 244 7.12 5.46 -13.18
CA SER A 244 8.23 6.28 -13.68
C SER A 244 9.43 6.39 -12.74
N GLY A 245 9.27 6.02 -11.47
CA GLY A 245 10.30 6.20 -10.44
C GLY A 245 10.43 7.61 -9.86
N PHE A 246 9.61 8.58 -10.29
CA PHE A 246 9.74 9.98 -9.88
C PHE A 246 8.64 10.50 -8.95
N GLY A 247 7.76 9.63 -8.50
CA GLY A 247 6.66 10.01 -7.62
C GLY A 247 5.93 8.85 -7.02
N PHE A 248 4.82 9.13 -6.36
CA PHE A 248 3.95 8.13 -5.75
C PHE A 248 2.52 8.65 -5.61
N ALA A 249 1.57 7.73 -5.56
CA ALA A 249 0.17 8.01 -5.27
C ALA A 249 -0.19 7.57 -3.84
N THR A 250 -1.19 8.21 -3.27
CA THR A 250 -1.70 7.91 -1.94
C THR A 250 -3.21 7.76 -1.94
N GLY A 251 -3.73 6.95 -1.02
CA GLY A 251 -5.13 6.90 -0.66
C GLY A 251 -5.29 7.13 0.83
N SER A 252 -6.18 8.04 1.22
CA SER A 252 -6.33 8.48 2.61
C SER A 252 -7.79 8.40 3.10
N GLU A 253 -7.92 8.34 4.41
CA GLU A 253 -9.19 8.45 5.12
C GLU A 253 -9.83 9.83 4.97
N ASP A 254 -9.05 10.88 4.60
CA ASP A 254 -9.56 12.21 4.26
C ASP A 254 -10.42 12.26 2.99
N LYS A 255 -10.70 11.08 2.38
CA LYS A 255 -11.50 10.90 1.16
C LYS A 255 -10.83 11.43 -0.09
N THR A 256 -9.54 11.65 -0.05
CA THR A 256 -8.76 12.12 -1.19
C THR A 256 -7.68 11.12 -1.58
N ALA A 257 -7.41 11.03 -2.87
CA ALA A 257 -6.19 10.44 -3.38
C ALA A 257 -5.30 11.55 -3.92
N ARG A 258 -3.99 11.41 -3.73
CA ARG A 258 -3.03 12.44 -4.14
C ARG A 258 -1.88 11.83 -4.91
N LEU A 259 -1.27 12.63 -5.77
CA LEU A 259 -0.07 12.30 -6.50
C LEU A 259 1.03 13.30 -6.12
N PHE A 260 2.19 12.78 -5.75
CA PHE A 260 3.37 13.57 -5.36
C PHE A 260 4.53 13.31 -6.31
N ASP A 261 5.33 14.33 -6.59
CA ASP A 261 6.56 14.23 -7.38
C ASP A 261 7.77 14.49 -6.48
N PHE A 262 8.74 13.56 -6.49
CA PHE A 262 9.97 13.66 -5.68
C PHE A 262 10.87 14.82 -6.09
N ARG A 263 10.86 15.21 -7.37
CA ARG A 263 11.75 16.23 -7.92
C ARG A 263 11.31 17.63 -7.53
N SER A 264 10.00 17.86 -7.44
CA SER A 264 9.43 19.14 -7.04
C SER A 264 9.16 19.24 -5.54
N ASP A 265 9.24 18.11 -4.83
CA ASP A 265 8.84 17.99 -3.42
C ASP A 265 7.40 18.48 -3.17
N GLN A 266 6.52 18.27 -4.15
CA GLN A 266 5.17 18.82 -4.14
C GLN A 266 4.11 17.79 -4.51
N GLN A 267 2.89 18.05 -4.04
CA GLN A 267 1.68 17.44 -4.55
C GLN A 267 1.38 18.02 -5.94
N ILE A 268 1.31 17.13 -6.94
CA ILE A 268 1.00 17.50 -8.34
C ILE A 268 -0.42 17.11 -8.75
N GLY A 269 -1.07 16.20 -8.03
CA GLY A 269 -2.45 15.75 -8.30
C GLY A 269 -3.28 15.66 -7.04
N HIS A 270 -4.58 15.96 -7.17
CA HIS A 270 -5.58 15.84 -6.10
C HIS A 270 -6.87 15.28 -6.68
N TYR A 271 -7.34 14.17 -6.15
CA TYR A 271 -8.46 13.41 -6.71
C TYR A 271 -9.49 13.16 -5.61
N GLU A 272 -10.72 13.62 -5.87
CA GLU A 272 -11.85 13.46 -4.96
C GLU A 272 -12.95 12.65 -5.65
N PRO A 273 -13.65 11.75 -4.93
CA PRO A 273 -14.80 11.05 -5.48
C PRO A 273 -15.97 12.03 -5.66
N PRO A 274 -16.86 11.78 -6.66
CA PRO A 274 -18.03 12.64 -6.89
C PRO A 274 -18.92 12.78 -5.66
N ASN A 275 -19.05 11.70 -4.89
CA ASN A 275 -19.77 11.67 -3.62
C ASN A 275 -18.72 11.54 -2.51
N LYS A 276 -18.43 12.62 -1.82
CA LYS A 276 -17.45 12.67 -0.71
C LYS A 276 -17.92 11.91 0.54
N SER A 277 -18.36 10.66 0.38
CA SER A 277 -18.95 9.90 1.48
C SER A 277 -17.95 9.04 2.24
N SER A 278 -16.94 8.49 1.55
CA SER A 278 -16.13 7.39 2.09
C SER A 278 -14.64 7.61 1.89
N GLY A 279 -13.83 7.17 2.85
CA GLY A 279 -12.37 7.18 2.77
C GLY A 279 -11.82 6.15 1.79
N PHE A 280 -10.56 6.31 1.41
CA PHE A 280 -9.84 5.34 0.60
C PHE A 280 -9.01 4.42 1.47
N THR A 281 -9.14 3.13 1.23
CA THR A 281 -8.46 2.06 1.96
C THR A 281 -7.17 1.62 1.28
N SER A 282 -7.14 1.73 -0.05
CA SER A 282 -6.03 1.24 -0.85
C SER A 282 -5.92 2.01 -2.16
N CYS A 283 -4.72 2.11 -2.70
CA CYS A 283 -4.46 2.74 -3.99
C CYS A 283 -3.53 1.88 -4.85
N ALA A 284 -3.70 2.00 -6.16
CA ALA A 284 -2.83 1.39 -7.16
C ALA A 284 -2.72 2.32 -8.37
N LEU A 285 -1.62 2.21 -9.10
CA LEU A 285 -1.40 2.93 -10.35
C LEU A 285 -1.37 1.93 -11.52
N SER A 286 -1.88 2.35 -12.68
CA SER A 286 -1.64 1.61 -13.92
C SER A 286 -0.16 1.61 -14.27
N LEU A 287 0.30 0.63 -15.03
CA LEU A 287 1.71 0.54 -15.46
C LEU A 287 2.16 1.77 -16.26
N SER A 288 1.25 2.43 -16.96
CA SER A 288 1.52 3.69 -17.66
C SER A 288 1.59 4.91 -16.74
N GLY A 289 1.19 4.80 -15.48
CA GLY A 289 1.02 5.92 -14.56
C GLY A 289 -0.18 6.82 -14.87
N ARG A 290 -0.94 6.53 -15.95
CA ARG A 290 -2.03 7.39 -16.43
C ARG A 290 -3.30 7.28 -15.59
N TYR A 291 -3.52 6.14 -14.95
CA TYR A 291 -4.69 5.92 -14.11
C TYR A 291 -4.28 5.66 -12.66
N ILE A 292 -4.96 6.35 -11.75
CA ILE A 292 -4.96 6.02 -10.34
C ILE A 292 -6.27 5.31 -10.01
N LEU A 293 -6.17 4.19 -9.31
CA LEU A 293 -7.30 3.39 -8.86
C LEU A 293 -7.29 3.37 -7.34
N CYS A 294 -8.42 3.64 -6.72
CA CYS A 294 -8.55 3.66 -5.26
C CYS A 294 -9.73 2.81 -4.81
N GLY A 295 -9.45 1.82 -3.97
CA GLY A 295 -10.48 1.06 -3.26
C GLY A 295 -11.05 1.89 -2.13
N SER A 296 -12.36 1.83 -1.94
CA SER A 296 -13.09 2.68 -1.02
C SER A 296 -14.01 1.89 -0.09
N ASP A 297 -14.41 2.54 0.99
CA ASP A 297 -15.42 2.03 1.93
C ASP A 297 -16.83 1.98 1.33
N ASP A 298 -17.07 2.62 0.18
CA ASP A 298 -18.34 2.57 -0.54
C ASP A 298 -18.49 1.33 -1.44
N ASN A 299 -17.62 0.34 -1.28
CA ASN A 299 -17.60 -0.94 -2.00
C ASN A 299 -17.16 -0.83 -3.48
N ASN A 300 -16.68 0.34 -3.92
CA ASN A 300 -16.27 0.58 -5.29
C ASN A 300 -14.77 0.86 -5.39
N ILE A 301 -14.22 0.62 -6.59
CA ILE A 301 -12.87 1.08 -6.95
C ILE A 301 -13.04 2.27 -7.88
N HIS A 302 -12.71 3.45 -7.42
CA HIS A 302 -12.75 4.67 -8.20
C HIS A 302 -11.52 4.81 -9.08
N ILE A 303 -11.70 5.39 -10.28
CA ILE A 303 -10.64 5.54 -11.28
C ILE A 303 -10.57 7.00 -11.72
N TRP A 304 -9.37 7.56 -11.76
CA TRP A 304 -9.09 8.90 -12.31
C TRP A 304 -8.00 8.85 -13.36
N ASP A 305 -8.07 9.78 -14.30
CA ASP A 305 -6.96 10.17 -15.14
C ASP A 305 -6.01 11.07 -14.33
N THR A 306 -4.79 10.62 -14.14
CA THR A 306 -3.80 11.31 -13.31
C THR A 306 -3.42 12.68 -13.89
N MET A 307 -3.40 12.83 -15.21
CA MET A 307 -2.99 14.04 -15.89
C MET A 307 -4.07 15.12 -15.89
N LYS A 308 -5.32 14.74 -16.16
CA LYS A 308 -6.45 15.68 -16.25
C LYS A 308 -7.20 15.84 -14.92
N GLY A 309 -6.96 14.97 -13.94
CA GLY A 309 -7.71 14.95 -12.68
C GLY A 309 -9.18 14.52 -12.82
N GLN A 310 -9.58 14.04 -14.01
CA GLN A 310 -10.97 13.66 -14.28
C GLN A 310 -11.29 12.29 -13.71
N HIS A 311 -12.45 12.18 -13.05
CA HIS A 311 -12.99 10.90 -12.61
C HIS A 311 -13.48 10.10 -13.82
N ASN A 312 -12.86 8.95 -14.07
CA ASN A 312 -13.13 8.10 -15.25
C ASN A 312 -14.13 6.97 -14.97
N GLY A 313 -14.77 6.99 -13.82
CA GLY A 313 -15.76 6.00 -13.40
C GLY A 313 -15.34 5.19 -12.18
N ALA A 314 -16.14 4.19 -11.88
CA ALA A 314 -15.91 3.28 -10.76
C ALA A 314 -16.20 1.84 -11.17
N LEU A 315 -15.41 0.90 -10.63
CA LEU A 315 -15.67 -0.55 -10.76
C LEU A 315 -16.54 -0.98 -9.58
N SER A 316 -17.76 -1.33 -9.88
CA SER A 316 -18.73 -1.82 -8.91
C SER A 316 -18.86 -3.32 -8.98
N GLY A 317 -19.11 -3.95 -7.82
CA GLY A 317 -19.32 -5.39 -7.78
C GLY A 317 -19.10 -6.00 -6.40
N HIS A 318 -18.20 -5.47 -5.58
CA HIS A 318 -18.09 -5.89 -4.19
C HIS A 318 -19.33 -5.47 -3.38
N GLU A 319 -19.71 -6.31 -2.42
CA GLU A 319 -20.89 -6.11 -1.58
C GLU A 319 -20.53 -5.47 -0.21
N ASN A 320 -19.24 -5.29 0.05
CA ASN A 320 -18.74 -4.68 1.27
C ASN A 320 -17.43 -3.93 0.99
N ARG A 321 -16.92 -3.21 2.01
CA ARG A 321 -15.68 -2.44 2.01
C ARG A 321 -14.56 -3.17 1.26
N ILE A 322 -13.92 -2.47 0.34
CA ILE A 322 -12.68 -2.93 -0.30
C ILE A 322 -11.53 -2.64 0.66
N THR A 323 -10.68 -3.63 0.91
CA THR A 323 -9.59 -3.52 1.88
C THR A 323 -8.24 -3.33 1.22
N SER A 324 -8.02 -3.99 0.09
CA SER A 324 -6.75 -3.89 -0.64
C SER A 324 -6.97 -4.11 -2.13
N ILE A 325 -6.22 -3.38 -2.92
CA ILE A 325 -6.12 -3.58 -4.36
C ILE A 325 -4.65 -3.71 -4.76
N CYS A 326 -4.38 -4.51 -5.77
CA CYS A 326 -3.04 -4.71 -6.30
C CYS A 326 -3.10 -4.83 -7.82
N MET A 327 -2.27 -4.07 -8.52
CA MET A 327 -2.09 -4.20 -9.96
C MET A 327 -1.11 -5.34 -10.26
N ALA A 328 -1.42 -6.15 -11.26
CA ALA A 328 -0.47 -7.15 -11.75
C ALA A 328 0.78 -6.45 -12.33
N PRO A 329 1.99 -6.98 -12.14
CA PRO A 329 3.23 -6.38 -12.63
C PRO A 329 3.24 -6.08 -14.15
N ASN A 330 2.53 -6.88 -14.95
CA ASN A 330 2.38 -6.65 -16.40
C ASN A 330 1.30 -5.61 -16.75
N GLY A 331 0.58 -5.04 -15.77
CA GLY A 331 -0.46 -4.05 -15.97
C GLY A 331 -1.78 -4.56 -16.59
N MET A 332 -1.93 -5.86 -16.80
CA MET A 332 -3.07 -6.44 -17.54
C MET A 332 -4.26 -6.80 -16.64
N ALA A 333 -4.07 -6.83 -15.33
CA ALA A 333 -5.11 -7.20 -14.38
C ALA A 333 -4.98 -6.45 -13.07
N LEU A 334 -6.11 -6.18 -12.44
CA LEU A 334 -6.20 -5.68 -11.06
C LEU A 334 -6.84 -6.76 -10.20
N ALA A 335 -6.27 -7.04 -9.04
CA ALA A 335 -6.93 -7.82 -8.00
C ALA A 335 -7.47 -6.91 -6.91
N SER A 336 -8.65 -7.19 -6.41
CA SER A 336 -9.26 -6.52 -5.26
C SER A 336 -9.78 -7.53 -4.26
N CYS A 337 -9.63 -7.23 -2.98
CA CYS A 337 -10.22 -8.02 -1.91
C CYS A 337 -11.11 -7.15 -1.02
N SER A 338 -12.07 -7.80 -0.37
CA SER A 338 -13.12 -7.13 0.37
C SER A 338 -13.55 -7.91 1.62
N TRP A 339 -14.24 -7.20 2.49
CA TRP A 339 -14.93 -7.80 3.63
C TRP A 339 -16.14 -8.68 3.22
N ASP A 340 -16.52 -8.69 1.94
CA ASP A 340 -17.52 -9.62 1.39
C ASP A 340 -16.98 -11.06 1.20
N GLN A 341 -15.76 -11.36 1.71
CA GLN A 341 -15.09 -12.66 1.67
C GLN A 341 -14.59 -13.06 0.26
N ASN A 342 -14.74 -12.18 -0.72
CA ASN A 342 -14.39 -12.47 -2.09
C ASN A 342 -13.14 -11.68 -2.53
N VAL A 343 -12.48 -12.26 -3.50
CA VAL A 343 -11.42 -11.60 -4.26
C VAL A 343 -11.87 -11.55 -5.72
N ARG A 344 -11.70 -10.41 -6.35
CA ARG A 344 -12.05 -10.21 -7.76
C ARG A 344 -10.81 -9.89 -8.57
N VAL A 345 -10.76 -10.45 -9.77
CA VAL A 345 -9.76 -10.10 -10.79
C VAL A 345 -10.50 -9.37 -11.90
N TRP A 346 -10.04 -8.18 -12.18
CA TRP A 346 -10.59 -7.25 -13.17
C TRP A 346 -9.64 -7.14 -14.36
N VAL A 347 -10.22 -7.18 -15.56
CA VAL A 347 -9.49 -7.08 -16.84
C VAL A 347 -10.29 -6.26 -17.85
#